data_7aaa53e5d281376a3a45185608605c85
#
_entry.id   7aaa53e5d281376a3a45185608605c85
#
_cell.length_a   1.000
_cell.length_b   1.000
_cell.length_c   1.000
_cell.angle_alpha   90.00
_cell.angle_beta   90.00
_cell.angle_gamma   90.00
#
_symmetry.space_group_name_H-M   'P 1'
#
loop_
_entity.id
_entity.type
_entity.pdbx_description
1 polymer ?
#
loop_
_entity_poly.entity_id
_entity_poly.type
_entity_poly.pdbx_seq_one_letter_code
_entity_poly.pdbx_strand_id
1 'polypeptide(L)'
;SKRVIIANNQDIEQKDNAGTIIDIDYKKKEVLLKRGTASGILPSILSIGPDKPRPNTKLISNTYKFIDTLIDKEDKYNALRDFLDKKHPKIKGIKTGDKIISSEDFKTEIPKIISNLDNSYIYIQGPPGTGKTYQASNAIIELLKQNKKIGITGLSHKVIHNLLQRVEDMAKEKQFNFEGYKRGTLEDEDTVFNGEFIKTYEKDPVFRDSLK
;
A
#
# COMPACT_ATOMS: atom_id res chain seq x y z
N SER A 1 -8.53 6.04 15.02
CA SER A 1 -9.76 6.20 15.83
C SER A 1 -10.91 5.52 15.11
N LYS A 2 -11.43 4.46 15.74
CA LYS A 2 -12.52 3.62 15.18
C LYS A 2 -13.89 4.22 15.57
N ARG A 3 -14.12 5.47 15.20
CA ARG A 3 -15.40 6.14 15.43
C ARG A 3 -16.48 5.51 14.57
N VAL A 4 -17.63 5.21 15.16
CA VAL A 4 -18.75 4.54 14.51
C VAL A 4 -20.05 5.30 14.72
N ILE A 5 -20.93 5.19 13.76
CA ILE A 5 -22.28 5.76 13.78
C ILE A 5 -23.32 4.64 13.83
N ILE A 6 -24.53 4.98 14.33
CA ILE A 6 -25.69 4.12 14.21
C ILE A 6 -26.20 4.20 12.78
N ALA A 7 -26.24 3.07 12.08
CA ALA A 7 -26.77 2.95 10.74
C ALA A 7 -28.17 2.32 10.80
N ASN A 8 -29.16 3.06 11.25
CA ASN A 8 -30.56 2.65 11.15
C ASN A 8 -31.16 3.13 9.82
N ASN A 9 -31.85 2.26 9.14
CA ASN A 9 -32.20 2.25 7.73
C ASN A 9 -33.20 3.32 7.26
N GLN A 10 -33.50 4.38 8.00
CA GLN A 10 -34.58 5.31 7.59
C GLN A 10 -34.20 6.78 7.42
N ASP A 11 -33.06 7.22 7.94
CA ASP A 11 -32.62 8.61 7.74
C ASP A 11 -31.10 8.69 7.59
N ILE A 12 -30.66 8.84 6.35
CA ILE A 12 -29.23 9.03 6.01
C ILE A 12 -28.71 10.40 6.53
N GLU A 13 -29.59 11.32 6.90
CA GLU A 13 -29.24 12.66 7.37
C GLU A 13 -29.01 12.76 8.89
N GLN A 14 -29.62 11.92 9.71
CA GLN A 14 -29.37 11.89 11.15
C GLN A 14 -28.32 10.82 11.51
N LYS A 15 -27.07 11.22 11.55
CA LYS A 15 -25.95 10.39 11.98
C LYS A 15 -25.81 10.41 13.48
N ASP A 16 -26.52 9.51 14.17
CA ASP A 16 -26.33 9.34 15.60
C ASP A 16 -24.96 8.71 15.88
N ASN A 17 -24.21 9.34 16.77
CA ASN A 17 -22.89 8.88 17.17
C ASN A 17 -23.02 7.64 18.06
N ALA A 18 -22.61 6.48 17.56
CA ALA A 18 -22.57 5.25 18.35
C ALA A 18 -21.38 5.21 19.32
N GLY A 19 -20.38 6.06 19.12
CA GLY A 19 -19.19 6.11 19.96
C GLY A 19 -17.91 5.72 19.25
N THR A 20 -16.94 5.26 20.03
CA THR A 20 -15.66 4.75 19.53
C THR A 20 -15.49 3.31 19.93
N ILE A 21 -15.18 2.42 19.01
CA ILE A 21 -14.85 1.04 19.32
C ILE A 21 -13.54 1.01 20.09
N ILE A 22 -13.60 0.42 21.28
CA ILE A 22 -12.43 0.18 22.14
C ILE A 22 -11.91 -1.23 21.89
N ASP A 23 -12.82 -2.22 21.86
CA ASP A 23 -12.46 -3.62 21.72
C ASP A 23 -13.55 -4.41 20.99
N ILE A 24 -13.16 -5.52 20.35
CA ILE A 24 -14.05 -6.47 19.71
C ILE A 24 -13.63 -7.88 20.13
N ASP A 25 -14.46 -8.52 20.97
CA ASP A 25 -14.29 -9.93 21.31
C ASP A 25 -15.09 -10.81 20.31
N TYR A 26 -14.39 -11.35 19.34
CA TYR A 26 -15.00 -12.23 18.33
C TYR A 26 -15.50 -13.56 18.88
N LYS A 27 -14.95 -14.05 20.01
CA LYS A 27 -15.37 -15.30 20.64
C LYS A 27 -16.69 -15.13 21.36
N LYS A 28 -16.80 -14.04 22.13
CA LYS A 28 -18.04 -13.69 22.84
C LYS A 28 -19.02 -12.96 21.96
N LYS A 29 -18.63 -12.53 20.74
CA LYS A 29 -19.43 -11.69 19.85
C LYS A 29 -19.84 -10.37 20.48
N GLU A 30 -18.94 -9.76 21.24
CA GLU A 30 -19.15 -8.52 21.98
C GLU A 30 -18.32 -7.38 21.36
N VAL A 31 -18.87 -6.17 21.39
CA VAL A 31 -18.20 -4.96 20.98
C VAL A 31 -18.25 -3.96 22.12
N LEU A 32 -17.08 -3.53 22.62
CA LEU A 32 -16.97 -2.51 23.64
C LEU A 32 -16.91 -1.12 22.99
N LEU A 33 -17.90 -0.28 23.31
CA LEU A 33 -18.00 1.09 22.80
C LEU A 33 -17.75 2.10 23.92
N LYS A 34 -16.87 3.07 23.68
CA LYS A 34 -16.72 4.27 24.51
C LYS A 34 -17.65 5.36 24.00
N ARG A 35 -18.53 5.86 24.86
CA ARG A 35 -19.49 6.93 24.57
C ARG A 35 -19.39 8.07 25.57
N GLY A 36 -19.73 9.28 25.15
CA GLY A 36 -19.89 10.40 26.06
C GLY A 36 -21.18 10.27 26.87
N THR A 37 -21.23 10.82 28.07
CA THR A 37 -22.41 10.77 28.97
C THR A 37 -23.66 11.44 28.36
N ALA A 38 -23.48 12.40 27.46
CA ALA A 38 -24.56 13.08 26.74
C ALA A 38 -25.10 12.31 25.52
N SER A 39 -24.57 11.14 25.21
CA SER A 39 -24.91 10.42 23.95
C SER A 39 -26.22 9.60 24.02
N GLY A 40 -27.00 9.71 25.10
CA GLY A 40 -28.26 8.97 25.24
C GLY A 40 -28.09 7.44 25.35
N ILE A 41 -29.19 6.72 25.36
CA ILE A 41 -29.21 5.23 25.44
C ILE A 41 -29.18 4.64 24.04
N LEU A 42 -28.38 3.58 23.84
CA LEU A 42 -28.39 2.85 22.56
C LEU A 42 -29.68 2.05 22.39
N PRO A 43 -30.22 1.95 21.17
CA PRO A 43 -31.29 1.01 20.87
C PRO A 43 -30.87 -0.42 21.21
N SER A 44 -31.85 -1.27 21.57
CA SER A 44 -31.62 -2.70 21.83
C SER A 44 -31.14 -3.48 20.61
N ILE A 45 -31.50 -3.02 19.43
CA ILE A 45 -31.04 -3.56 18.14
C ILE A 45 -30.49 -2.39 17.33
N LEU A 46 -29.23 -2.49 16.92
CA LEU A 46 -28.61 -1.45 16.09
C LEU A 46 -27.56 -2.05 15.16
N SER A 47 -27.38 -1.39 14.03
CA SER A 47 -26.24 -1.60 13.15
C SER A 47 -25.26 -0.47 13.34
N ILE A 48 -23.97 -0.78 13.40
CA ILE A 48 -22.91 0.24 13.51
C ILE A 48 -22.04 0.22 12.26
N GLY A 49 -21.68 1.41 11.79
CA GLY A 49 -20.82 1.59 10.63
C GLY A 49 -19.79 2.69 10.87
N PRO A 50 -18.82 2.86 9.98
CA PRO A 50 -17.84 3.92 10.10
C PRO A 50 -18.50 5.31 10.01
N ASP A 51 -18.08 6.23 10.89
CA ASP A 51 -18.63 7.60 10.96
C ASP A 51 -18.45 8.37 9.64
N LYS A 52 -17.29 8.22 9.01
CA LYS A 52 -16.98 8.95 7.78
C LYS A 52 -16.24 8.05 6.79
N PRO A 53 -16.46 8.24 5.49
CA PRO A 53 -15.59 7.64 4.50
C PRO A 53 -14.16 8.13 4.71
N ARG A 54 -13.18 7.30 4.34
CA ARG A 54 -11.77 7.70 4.44
C ARG A 54 -11.53 8.95 3.61
N PRO A 55 -10.83 9.97 4.14
CA PRO A 55 -10.52 11.17 3.37
C PRO A 55 -9.73 10.80 2.11
N ASN A 56 -10.25 11.19 0.96
CA ASN A 56 -9.62 10.96 -0.34
C ASN A 56 -9.02 12.23 -0.98
N THR A 57 -8.95 13.32 -0.22
CA THR A 57 -8.48 14.64 -0.69
C THR A 57 -7.11 14.58 -1.37
N LYS A 58 -6.18 13.78 -0.83
CA LYS A 58 -4.86 13.59 -1.44
C LYS A 58 -4.92 12.81 -2.74
N LEU A 59 -5.78 11.79 -2.80
CA LEU A 59 -6.00 11.02 -4.03
C LEU A 59 -6.58 11.92 -5.12
N ILE A 60 -7.62 12.68 -4.78
CA ILE A 60 -8.25 13.65 -5.69
C ILE A 60 -7.21 14.67 -6.18
N SER A 61 -6.48 15.32 -5.27
CA SER A 61 -5.44 16.29 -5.64
C SER A 61 -4.37 15.72 -6.57
N ASN A 62 -3.92 14.49 -6.33
CA ASN A 62 -2.93 13.85 -7.20
C ASN A 62 -3.53 13.42 -8.54
N THR A 63 -4.82 13.06 -8.57
CA THR A 63 -5.52 12.79 -9.82
C THR A 63 -5.61 14.06 -10.69
N TYR A 64 -5.94 15.21 -10.10
CA TYR A 64 -5.91 16.48 -10.83
C TYR A 64 -4.52 16.79 -11.37
N LYS A 65 -3.47 16.67 -10.54
CA LYS A 65 -2.08 16.87 -11.00
C LYS A 65 -1.71 15.99 -12.20
N PHE A 66 -2.19 14.74 -12.20
CA PHE A 66 -1.98 13.85 -13.33
C PHE A 66 -2.74 14.32 -14.57
N ILE A 67 -4.00 14.72 -14.41
CA ILE A 67 -4.84 15.26 -15.51
C ILE A 67 -4.20 16.51 -16.10
N ASP A 68 -3.73 17.44 -15.28
CA ASP A 68 -3.05 18.66 -15.73
C ASP A 68 -1.86 18.31 -16.65
N THR A 69 -1.05 17.31 -16.30
CA THR A 69 0.07 16.86 -17.16
C THR A 69 -0.39 16.26 -18.50
N LEU A 70 -1.62 15.73 -18.58
CA LEU A 70 -2.20 15.28 -19.86
C LEU A 70 -2.64 16.46 -20.74
N ILE A 71 -3.26 17.46 -20.12
CA ILE A 71 -3.73 18.68 -20.78
C ILE A 71 -2.52 19.46 -21.32
N ASP A 72 -1.52 19.67 -20.49
CA ASP A 72 -0.30 20.45 -20.80
C ASP A 72 0.70 19.66 -21.66
N LYS A 73 0.39 18.41 -21.99
CA LYS A 73 1.26 17.50 -22.77
C LYS A 73 2.66 17.35 -22.19
N GLU A 74 2.78 17.40 -20.87
CA GLU A 74 4.06 17.22 -20.18
C GLU A 74 4.56 15.78 -20.29
N ASP A 75 5.86 15.59 -20.37
CA ASP A 75 6.50 14.25 -20.35
C ASP A 75 6.68 13.75 -18.91
N LYS A 76 5.55 13.57 -18.21
CA LYS A 76 5.50 13.08 -16.82
C LYS A 76 4.55 11.91 -16.70
N TYR A 77 4.78 11.06 -15.69
CA TYR A 77 3.96 9.90 -15.34
C TYR A 77 3.74 8.91 -16.49
N ASN A 78 4.73 8.72 -17.35
CA ASN A 78 4.64 7.87 -18.56
C ASN A 78 4.22 6.43 -18.23
N ALA A 79 4.75 5.84 -17.16
CA ALA A 79 4.36 4.50 -16.73
C ALA A 79 2.85 4.41 -16.40
N LEU A 80 2.29 5.44 -15.75
CA LEU A 80 0.86 5.49 -15.44
C LEU A 80 0.01 5.69 -16.70
N ARG A 81 0.45 6.56 -17.64
CA ARG A 81 -0.22 6.73 -18.93
C ARG A 81 -0.24 5.43 -19.72
N ASP A 82 0.92 4.79 -19.89
CA ASP A 82 1.04 3.54 -20.61
C ASP A 82 0.17 2.42 -19.99
N PHE A 83 0.09 2.39 -18.65
CA PHE A 83 -0.78 1.46 -17.93
C PHE A 83 -2.28 1.72 -18.21
N LEU A 84 -2.73 2.97 -18.15
CA LEU A 84 -4.12 3.34 -18.42
C LEU A 84 -4.51 3.12 -19.88
N ASP A 85 -3.59 3.41 -20.79
CA ASP A 85 -3.75 3.17 -22.23
C ASP A 85 -3.60 1.69 -22.62
N LYS A 86 -3.28 0.81 -21.65
CA LYS A 86 -3.02 -0.63 -21.88
C LYS A 86 -1.93 -0.89 -22.92
N LYS A 87 -0.94 -0.01 -22.98
CA LYS A 87 0.20 -0.18 -23.89
C LYS A 87 1.10 -1.31 -23.42
N HIS A 88 1.80 -1.93 -24.35
CA HIS A 88 2.85 -2.88 -23.97
C HIS A 88 3.95 -2.21 -23.14
N PRO A 89 4.48 -2.88 -22.12
CA PRO A 89 5.58 -2.34 -21.33
C PRO A 89 6.82 -2.10 -22.20
N LYS A 90 7.51 -0.99 -21.96
CA LYS A 90 8.77 -0.68 -22.60
C LYS A 90 9.91 -1.27 -21.80
N ILE A 91 10.61 -2.24 -22.34
CA ILE A 91 11.71 -2.95 -21.68
C ILE A 91 12.92 -2.90 -22.63
N LYS A 92 14.04 -2.39 -22.13
CA LYS A 92 15.28 -2.32 -22.93
C LYS A 92 15.71 -3.72 -23.37
N GLY A 93 15.93 -3.88 -24.68
CA GLY A 93 16.32 -5.17 -25.27
C GLY A 93 15.17 -6.12 -25.62
N ILE A 94 13.92 -5.74 -25.39
CA ILE A 94 12.73 -6.50 -25.79
C ILE A 94 11.89 -5.63 -26.73
N LYS A 95 11.54 -6.16 -27.91
CA LYS A 95 10.67 -5.46 -28.85
C LYS A 95 9.22 -5.53 -28.40
N THR A 96 8.46 -4.49 -28.72
CA THR A 96 7.02 -4.46 -28.44
C THR A 96 6.30 -5.65 -29.09
N GLY A 97 5.58 -6.42 -28.26
CA GLY A 97 4.87 -7.62 -28.71
C GLY A 97 5.65 -8.93 -28.56
N ASP A 98 6.95 -8.86 -28.30
CA ASP A 98 7.74 -10.06 -28.02
C ASP A 98 7.39 -10.63 -26.62
N LYS A 99 7.68 -11.92 -26.46
CA LYS A 99 7.52 -12.61 -25.17
C LYS A 99 8.48 -12.00 -24.14
N ILE A 100 7.93 -11.50 -23.02
CA ILE A 100 8.70 -10.83 -21.97
C ILE A 100 9.53 -11.82 -21.15
N ILE A 101 8.97 -12.99 -20.84
CA ILE A 101 9.62 -14.06 -20.08
C ILE A 101 9.93 -15.18 -21.03
N SER A 102 11.20 -15.54 -21.13
CA SER A 102 11.71 -16.56 -22.09
C SER A 102 12.07 -17.88 -21.44
N SER A 103 12.26 -17.92 -20.12
CA SER A 103 12.66 -19.12 -19.38
C SER A 103 11.75 -19.37 -18.17
N GLU A 104 11.94 -20.53 -17.53
CA GLU A 104 11.31 -20.86 -16.24
C GLU A 104 12.13 -20.38 -15.02
N ASP A 105 13.30 -19.78 -15.24
CA ASP A 105 14.10 -19.18 -14.16
C ASP A 105 13.60 -17.78 -13.82
N PHE A 106 12.42 -17.74 -13.23
CA PHE A 106 11.80 -16.48 -12.77
C PHE A 106 12.64 -15.72 -11.76
N LYS A 107 13.50 -16.39 -11.01
CA LYS A 107 14.38 -15.77 -10.01
C LYS A 107 15.34 -14.76 -10.63
N THR A 108 15.91 -15.11 -11.76
CA THR A 108 16.89 -14.27 -12.47
C THR A 108 16.19 -13.35 -13.47
N GLU A 109 15.17 -13.86 -14.15
CA GLU A 109 14.55 -13.16 -15.26
C GLU A 109 13.70 -11.98 -14.81
N ILE A 110 12.86 -12.14 -13.76
CA ILE A 110 11.98 -11.06 -13.27
C ILE A 110 12.78 -9.82 -12.81
N PRO A 111 13.80 -9.93 -11.94
CA PRO A 111 14.61 -8.77 -11.57
C PRO A 111 15.27 -8.10 -12.77
N LYS A 112 15.77 -8.86 -13.72
CA LYS A 112 16.39 -8.34 -14.95
C LYS A 112 15.38 -7.55 -15.79
N ILE A 113 14.18 -8.07 -15.96
CA ILE A 113 13.10 -7.40 -16.69
C ILE A 113 12.74 -6.07 -16.03
N ILE A 114 12.53 -6.08 -14.70
CA ILE A 114 12.18 -4.89 -13.94
C ILE A 114 13.29 -3.84 -13.98
N SER A 115 14.55 -4.25 -13.90
CA SER A 115 15.70 -3.36 -14.01
C SER A 115 15.82 -2.69 -15.37
N ASN A 116 15.30 -3.30 -16.42
CA ASN A 116 15.33 -2.81 -17.79
C ASN A 116 14.05 -2.06 -18.21
N LEU A 117 13.10 -1.84 -17.29
CA LEU A 117 11.95 -0.99 -17.58
C LEU A 117 12.40 0.44 -17.93
N ASP A 118 11.86 0.98 -19.02
CA ASP A 118 12.18 2.32 -19.49
C ASP A 118 10.98 3.26 -19.31
N ASN A 119 10.93 3.94 -18.14
CA ASN A 119 9.81 4.79 -17.73
C ASN A 119 8.45 4.13 -18.00
N SER A 120 8.33 2.86 -17.69
CA SER A 120 7.19 2.01 -18.02
C SER A 120 6.77 1.19 -16.81
N TYR A 121 5.85 0.28 -17.01
CA TYR A 121 5.29 -0.59 -15.98
C TYR A 121 5.39 -2.05 -16.37
N ILE A 122 5.22 -2.93 -15.40
CA ILE A 122 4.96 -4.35 -15.62
C ILE A 122 3.83 -4.81 -14.68
N TYR A 123 2.99 -5.68 -15.17
CA TYR A 123 1.91 -6.28 -14.42
C TYR A 123 2.21 -7.77 -14.18
N ILE A 124 2.25 -8.18 -12.90
CA ILE A 124 2.49 -9.57 -12.50
C ILE A 124 1.23 -10.14 -11.88
N GLN A 125 0.61 -11.07 -12.57
CA GLN A 125 -0.59 -11.76 -12.11
C GLN A 125 -0.26 -13.21 -11.71
N GLY A 126 -0.95 -13.70 -10.68
CA GLY A 126 -0.88 -15.11 -10.29
C GLY A 126 -1.84 -15.40 -9.14
N PRO A 127 -2.35 -16.63 -9.03
CA PRO A 127 -3.18 -17.05 -7.90
C PRO A 127 -2.45 -16.93 -6.55
N PRO A 128 -3.15 -17.02 -5.41
CA PRO A 128 -2.52 -17.19 -4.11
C PRO A 128 -1.54 -18.37 -4.11
N GLY A 129 -0.41 -18.23 -3.42
CA GLY A 129 0.58 -19.31 -3.31
C GLY A 129 1.58 -19.47 -4.47
N THR A 130 1.46 -18.70 -5.56
CA THR A 130 2.37 -18.80 -6.72
C THR A 130 3.71 -18.10 -6.56
N GLY A 131 4.09 -17.69 -5.36
CA GLY A 131 5.39 -17.08 -5.09
C GLY A 131 5.53 -15.61 -5.47
N LYS A 132 4.42 -14.86 -5.73
CA LYS A 132 4.48 -13.44 -6.09
C LYS A 132 5.28 -12.59 -5.10
N THR A 133 5.03 -12.76 -3.80
CA THR A 133 5.74 -12.04 -2.74
C THR A 133 7.23 -12.37 -2.74
N TYR A 134 7.58 -13.63 -2.98
CA TYR A 134 8.97 -14.06 -3.11
C TYR A 134 9.66 -13.37 -4.30
N GLN A 135 9.02 -13.38 -5.46
CA GLN A 135 9.58 -12.74 -6.66
C GLN A 135 9.68 -11.22 -6.51
N ALA A 136 8.68 -10.59 -5.89
CA ALA A 136 8.72 -9.16 -5.58
C ALA A 136 9.88 -8.82 -4.65
N SER A 137 10.08 -9.60 -3.57
CA SER A 137 11.20 -9.40 -2.64
C SER A 137 12.55 -9.57 -3.32
N ASN A 138 12.68 -10.60 -4.16
CA ASN A 138 13.90 -10.84 -4.91
C ASN A 138 14.22 -9.68 -5.87
N ALA A 139 13.22 -9.18 -6.59
CA ALA A 139 13.37 -8.03 -7.47
C ALA A 139 13.76 -6.77 -6.68
N ILE A 140 13.14 -6.52 -5.53
CA ILE A 140 13.47 -5.39 -4.65
C ILE A 140 14.94 -5.45 -4.23
N ILE A 141 15.44 -6.59 -3.75
CA ILE A 141 16.84 -6.73 -3.34
C ILE A 141 17.79 -6.48 -4.51
N GLU A 142 17.51 -7.06 -5.69
CA GLU A 142 18.38 -6.85 -6.87
C GLU A 142 18.37 -5.39 -7.37
N LEU A 143 17.25 -4.67 -7.22
CA LEU A 143 17.18 -3.25 -7.51
C LEU A 143 17.91 -2.39 -6.47
N LEU A 144 17.80 -2.74 -5.18
CA LEU A 144 18.55 -2.06 -4.11
C LEU A 144 20.05 -2.21 -4.29
N LYS A 145 20.54 -3.39 -4.72
CA LYS A 145 21.96 -3.60 -5.09
C LYS A 145 22.43 -2.69 -6.23
N GLN A 146 21.50 -2.25 -7.07
CA GLN A 146 21.76 -1.29 -8.14
C GLN A 146 21.57 0.18 -7.68
N ASN A 147 21.48 0.43 -6.37
CA ASN A 147 21.23 1.75 -5.78
C ASN A 147 19.90 2.39 -6.25
N LYS A 148 18.89 1.59 -6.59
CA LYS A 148 17.56 2.10 -6.94
C LYS A 148 16.77 2.42 -5.69
N LYS A 149 16.02 3.52 -5.70
CA LYS A 149 15.06 3.86 -4.65
C LYS A 149 13.74 3.15 -4.94
N ILE A 150 13.21 2.42 -3.94
CA ILE A 150 12.01 1.59 -4.09
C ILE A 150 10.90 2.14 -3.22
N GLY A 151 9.75 2.40 -3.83
CA GLY A 151 8.51 2.74 -3.13
C GLY A 151 7.55 1.54 -3.11
N ILE A 152 7.03 1.21 -1.93
CA ILE A 152 6.08 0.12 -1.73
C ILE A 152 4.76 0.69 -1.25
N THR A 153 3.66 0.28 -1.87
CA THR A 153 2.30 0.61 -1.44
C THR A 153 1.41 -0.63 -1.46
N GLY A 154 0.33 -0.60 -0.69
CA GLY A 154 -0.62 -1.70 -0.61
C GLY A 154 -1.96 -1.27 -0.01
N LEU A 155 -2.95 -2.16 -0.08
CA LEU A 155 -4.31 -1.90 0.41
C LEU A 155 -4.43 -1.90 1.94
N SER A 156 -3.48 -2.50 2.65
CA SER A 156 -3.44 -2.54 4.11
C SER A 156 -2.02 -2.61 4.64
N HIS A 157 -1.82 -2.20 5.90
CA HIS A 157 -0.54 -2.34 6.59
C HIS A 157 -0.09 -3.80 6.63
N LYS A 158 -0.99 -4.73 6.87
CA LYS A 158 -0.69 -6.18 6.90
C LYS A 158 -0.08 -6.68 5.59
N VAL A 159 -0.62 -6.26 4.44
CA VAL A 159 -0.07 -6.64 3.12
C VAL A 159 1.32 -6.07 2.92
N ILE A 160 1.52 -4.81 3.31
CA ILE A 160 2.83 -4.16 3.26
C ILE A 160 3.82 -4.88 4.19
N HIS A 161 3.44 -5.17 5.44
CA HIS A 161 4.29 -5.85 6.41
C HIS A 161 4.74 -7.23 5.92
N ASN A 162 3.85 -8.01 5.32
CA ASN A 162 4.19 -9.32 4.76
C ASN A 162 5.27 -9.21 3.68
N LEU A 163 5.20 -8.19 2.83
CA LEU A 163 6.24 -7.97 1.82
C LEU A 163 7.54 -7.48 2.45
N LEU A 164 7.48 -6.52 3.38
CA LEU A 164 8.67 -5.99 4.05
C LEU A 164 9.40 -7.07 4.83
N GLN A 165 8.67 -7.93 5.56
CA GLN A 165 9.27 -9.06 6.26
C GLN A 165 10.01 -9.98 5.30
N ARG A 166 9.40 -10.31 4.16
CA ARG A 166 10.06 -11.16 3.16
C ARG A 166 11.27 -10.49 2.52
N VAL A 167 11.26 -9.17 2.36
CA VAL A 167 12.44 -8.41 1.87
C VAL A 167 13.57 -8.49 2.89
N GLU A 168 13.29 -8.30 4.18
CA GLU A 168 14.31 -8.44 5.24
C GLU A 168 14.89 -9.84 5.33
N ASP A 169 14.03 -10.88 5.30
CA ASP A 169 14.47 -12.27 5.32
C ASP A 169 15.41 -12.56 4.15
N MET A 170 15.05 -12.10 2.96
CA MET A 170 15.87 -12.29 1.76
C MET A 170 17.17 -11.47 1.80
N ALA A 171 17.16 -10.29 2.39
CA ALA A 171 18.36 -9.50 2.59
C ALA A 171 19.35 -10.22 3.51
N LYS A 172 18.86 -10.82 4.60
CA LYS A 172 19.65 -11.68 5.51
C LYS A 172 20.19 -12.93 4.79
N GLU A 173 19.34 -13.64 4.05
CA GLU A 173 19.76 -14.80 3.24
C GLU A 173 20.88 -14.44 2.26
N LYS A 174 20.84 -13.24 1.67
CA LYS A 174 21.84 -12.75 0.71
C LYS A 174 22.98 -11.94 1.33
N GLN A 175 23.02 -11.80 2.65
CA GLN A 175 23.98 -10.98 3.40
C GLN A 175 24.10 -9.54 2.84
N PHE A 176 22.95 -8.94 2.51
CA PHE A 176 22.86 -7.62 1.93
C PHE A 176 22.18 -6.66 2.90
N ASN A 177 22.90 -5.62 3.32
CA ASN A 177 22.38 -4.58 4.20
C ASN A 177 21.84 -3.41 3.38
N PHE A 178 20.72 -2.89 3.84
CA PHE A 178 20.09 -1.69 3.27
C PHE A 178 19.37 -0.90 4.37
N GLU A 179 18.95 0.28 4.06
CA GLU A 179 18.12 1.10 4.96
C GLU A 179 16.76 1.34 4.33
N GLY A 180 15.71 1.09 5.09
CA GLY A 180 14.34 1.23 4.65
C GLY A 180 13.47 1.91 5.70
N TYR A 181 12.42 2.56 5.23
CA TYR A 181 11.51 3.31 6.08
C TYR A 181 10.07 2.98 5.77
N LYS A 182 9.30 2.68 6.81
CA LYS A 182 7.87 2.46 6.71
C LYS A 182 7.12 3.56 7.43
N ARG A 183 6.19 4.20 6.75
CA ARG A 183 5.31 5.17 7.37
C ARG A 183 4.29 4.48 8.27
N GLY A 184 4.22 4.89 9.54
CA GLY A 184 3.28 4.39 10.53
C GLY A 184 2.92 5.45 11.53
N THR A 185 2.11 5.08 12.53
CA THR A 185 1.79 5.86 13.73
C THR A 185 2.20 4.99 14.91
N LEU A 186 3.13 5.45 15.74
CA LEU A 186 3.73 4.63 16.81
C LEU A 186 2.72 4.18 17.86
N GLU A 187 1.63 4.95 18.02
CA GLU A 187 0.52 4.61 18.93
C GLU A 187 -0.43 3.52 18.35
N ASP A 188 -0.31 3.20 17.08
CA ASP A 188 -1.14 2.20 16.38
C ASP A 188 -0.26 1.03 15.94
N GLU A 189 -0.22 -0.02 16.80
CA GLU A 189 0.61 -1.22 16.60
C GLU A 189 0.40 -1.88 15.23
N ASP A 190 -0.83 -1.84 14.69
CA ASP A 190 -1.13 -2.37 13.36
C ASP A 190 -0.36 -1.66 12.25
N THR A 191 0.15 -0.46 12.51
CA THR A 191 0.90 0.35 11.56
C THR A 191 2.41 0.28 11.74
N VAL A 192 2.88 -0.28 12.86
CA VAL A 192 4.30 -0.35 13.21
C VAL A 192 4.93 -1.61 12.59
N PHE A 193 6.09 -1.45 11.99
CA PHE A 193 6.93 -2.54 11.50
C PHE A 193 8.29 -2.48 12.20
N ASN A 194 8.63 -3.52 12.92
CA ASN A 194 9.88 -3.62 13.67
C ASN A 194 10.83 -4.59 12.95
N GLY A 195 11.53 -4.05 11.95
CA GLY A 195 12.55 -4.77 11.20
C GLY A 195 13.96 -4.41 11.65
N GLU A 196 14.92 -5.16 11.15
CA GLU A 196 16.35 -4.88 11.35
C GLU A 196 16.81 -3.75 10.45
N PHE A 197 16.45 -3.81 9.16
CA PHE A 197 16.83 -2.85 8.12
C PHE A 197 15.76 -1.79 7.88
N ILE A 198 14.49 -2.10 8.19
CA ILE A 198 13.34 -1.23 7.93
C ILE A 198 12.74 -0.75 9.25
N LYS A 199 12.69 0.57 9.43
CA LYS A 199 12.16 1.20 10.65
C LYS A 199 10.88 1.96 10.38
N THR A 200 9.96 1.94 11.36
CA THR A 200 8.75 2.74 11.29
C THR A 200 9.06 4.20 11.55
N TYR A 201 8.48 5.04 10.73
CA TYR A 201 8.63 6.49 10.78
C TYR A 201 7.27 7.17 10.92
N GLU A 202 7.13 8.07 11.88
CA GLU A 202 6.01 8.99 11.93
C GLU A 202 6.26 10.17 10.98
N LYS A 203 5.22 10.97 10.74
CA LYS A 203 5.32 12.16 9.89
C LYS A 203 6.38 13.11 10.43
N ASP A 204 7.56 13.07 9.86
CA ASP A 204 8.58 14.10 10.05
C ASP A 204 8.78 14.87 8.73
N PRO A 205 8.67 16.21 8.71
CA PRO A 205 9.03 17.02 7.56
C PRO A 205 10.49 16.81 7.12
N VAL A 206 11.40 16.60 8.05
CA VAL A 206 12.84 16.38 7.80
C VAL A 206 13.10 15.11 7.01
N PHE A 207 12.34 14.04 7.29
CA PHE A 207 12.44 12.78 6.57
C PHE A 207 12.10 12.91 5.08
N ARG A 208 11.15 13.75 4.75
CA ARG A 208 10.74 14.00 3.36
C ARG A 208 11.86 14.59 2.52
N ASP A 209 12.75 15.36 3.13
CA ASP A 209 13.87 16.01 2.43
C ASP A 209 15.10 15.10 2.30
N SER A 210 15.25 14.12 3.18
CA SER A 210 16.30 13.10 3.08
C SER A 210 16.06 12.05 1.98
N LEU A 211 14.84 11.97 1.45
CA LEU A 211 14.49 11.07 0.33
C LEU A 211 14.69 11.70 -1.05
N LYS A 212 14.99 13.00 -1.12
CA LYS A 212 15.34 13.68 -2.38
C LYS A 212 16.78 13.37 -2.77
#